data_bffc4ca50a618a9c7ccafea6e0437ae6
#
_entry.id   bffc4ca50a618a9c7ccafea6e0437ae6
#
_cell.length_a   1.000
_cell.length_b   1.000
_cell.length_c   1.000
_cell.angle_alpha   90.00
_cell.angle_beta   90.00
_cell.angle_gamma   90.00
#
_symmetry.space_group_name_H-M   'P 1'
#
loop_
_entity.id
_entity.type
_entity.pdbx_description
1 polymer ?
#
loop_
_entity_poly.entity_id
_entity_poly.type
_entity_poly.pdbx_seq_one_letter_code
_entity_poly.pdbx_strand_id
1 'polypeptide(L)'
;KASNVVVLENVKMGEGSILCPFVTLTSDITIGKSFQANIYSYVAHDCVIGDYVTFAPAVKCNGNVHIGDHAYIGTGVIIHQGKPNRTLKIGKGAVIAAGAVVTKSVPDGMTVFGNPAIEFTKENIKRRS
;
A
#
# COMPACT_ATOMS: atom_id res chain seq x y z
N LYS A 1 2.59 17.01 -8.30
CA LYS A 1 2.11 15.77 -8.94
C LYS A 1 2.22 15.86 -10.46
N ALA A 2 2.29 14.75 -11.13
CA ALA A 2 2.27 14.72 -12.58
C ALA A 2 0.89 15.11 -13.12
N SER A 3 0.85 15.64 -14.36
CA SER A 3 -0.38 16.19 -14.96
C SER A 3 -1.46 15.14 -15.25
N ASN A 4 -1.09 13.87 -15.37
CA ASN A 4 -2.00 12.76 -15.64
C ASN A 4 -2.32 11.91 -14.40
N VAL A 5 -2.12 12.47 -13.21
CA VAL A 5 -2.58 11.90 -11.95
C VAL A 5 -4.07 12.22 -11.79
N VAL A 6 -4.84 11.23 -11.38
CA VAL A 6 -6.27 11.39 -11.10
C VAL A 6 -6.48 11.35 -9.59
N VAL A 7 -7.07 12.41 -9.06
CA VAL A 7 -7.48 12.48 -7.65
C VAL A 7 -8.96 12.86 -7.63
N LEU A 8 -9.79 11.99 -7.10
CA LEU A 8 -11.25 12.21 -7.13
C LEU A 8 -11.73 12.96 -5.88
N GLU A 9 -12.66 12.40 -5.11
CA GLU A 9 -13.35 13.12 -4.05
C GLU A 9 -12.78 12.88 -2.67
N ASN A 10 -12.76 13.93 -1.84
CA ASN A 10 -12.46 13.85 -0.41
C ASN A 10 -11.14 13.13 -0.13
N VAL A 11 -10.09 13.56 -0.80
CA VAL A 11 -8.74 13.06 -0.58
C VAL A 11 -7.95 14.12 0.18
N LYS A 12 -7.47 13.76 1.36
CA LYS A 12 -6.61 14.63 2.18
C LYS A 12 -5.20 14.08 2.18
N MET A 13 -4.24 14.92 1.83
CA MET A 13 -2.87 14.50 1.65
C MET A 13 -1.95 15.46 2.38
N GLY A 14 -1.04 14.93 3.18
CA GLY A 14 -0.02 15.73 3.85
C GLY A 14 1.00 16.31 2.87
N GLU A 15 1.83 17.21 3.38
CA GLU A 15 2.87 17.86 2.57
C GLU A 15 3.94 16.88 2.11
N GLY A 16 4.64 17.21 1.02
CA GLY A 16 5.78 16.44 0.52
C GLY A 16 5.43 15.19 -0.25
N SER A 17 4.17 15.00 -0.59
CA SER A 17 3.76 13.84 -1.38
C SER A 17 4.22 13.94 -2.82
N ILE A 18 4.66 12.82 -3.38
CA ILE A 18 5.08 12.71 -4.78
C ILE A 18 4.20 11.68 -5.46
N LEU A 19 3.40 12.13 -6.43
CA LEU A 19 2.54 11.25 -7.21
C LEU A 19 3.06 11.21 -8.64
N CYS A 20 3.57 10.07 -9.04
CA CYS A 20 4.10 9.86 -10.37
C CYS A 20 2.99 9.68 -11.41
N PRO A 21 3.31 9.69 -12.73
CA PRO A 21 2.30 9.57 -13.78
C PRO A 21 1.40 8.35 -13.61
N PHE A 22 0.12 8.53 -13.96
CA PHE A 22 -0.92 7.49 -13.96
C PHE A 22 -1.24 6.93 -12.58
N VAL A 23 -0.90 7.65 -11.50
CA VAL A 23 -1.40 7.33 -10.16
C VAL A 23 -2.85 7.77 -10.04
N THR A 24 -3.67 6.94 -9.41
CA THR A 24 -5.08 7.25 -9.16
C THR A 24 -5.39 7.15 -7.68
N LEU A 25 -5.94 8.22 -7.11
CA LEU A 25 -6.50 8.24 -5.77
C LEU A 25 -8.00 8.44 -5.90
N THR A 26 -8.79 7.52 -5.38
CA THR A 26 -10.24 7.58 -5.60
C THR A 26 -10.93 8.47 -4.57
N SER A 27 -11.56 7.94 -3.53
CA SER A 27 -12.38 8.76 -2.66
C SER A 27 -12.23 8.37 -1.18
N ASP A 28 -12.44 9.38 -0.31
CA ASP A 28 -12.42 9.17 1.13
C ASP A 28 -11.09 8.57 1.60
N ILE A 29 -10.00 9.21 1.21
CA ILE A 29 -8.65 8.77 1.50
C ILE A 29 -7.94 9.83 2.35
N THR A 30 -7.27 9.37 3.40
CA THR A 30 -6.40 10.24 4.22
C THR A 30 -4.98 9.72 4.09
N ILE A 31 -4.07 10.59 3.67
CA ILE A 31 -2.66 10.27 3.46
C ILE A 31 -1.82 11.23 4.31
N GLY A 32 -0.87 10.69 5.03
CA GLY A 32 0.08 11.47 5.80
C GLY A 32 1.07 12.22 4.93
N LYS A 33 2.15 12.69 5.53
CA LYS A 33 3.18 13.45 4.81
C LYS A 33 4.15 12.52 4.08
N SER A 34 4.78 13.09 3.02
CA SER A 34 5.84 12.44 2.26
C SER A 34 5.47 11.07 1.70
N PHE A 35 4.23 10.92 1.25
CA PHE A 35 3.80 9.73 0.52
C PHE A 35 4.41 9.73 -0.87
N GLN A 36 5.01 8.62 -1.25
CA GLN A 36 5.53 8.45 -2.61
C GLN A 36 4.81 7.33 -3.30
N ALA A 37 4.05 7.65 -4.35
CA ALA A 37 3.39 6.67 -5.19
C ALA A 37 4.02 6.68 -6.58
N ASN A 38 4.61 5.57 -6.96
CA ASN A 38 5.22 5.42 -8.27
C ASN A 38 4.18 5.12 -9.35
N ILE A 39 4.64 5.11 -10.61
CA ILE A 39 3.75 5.04 -11.78
C ILE A 39 2.75 3.88 -11.70
N TYR A 40 1.53 4.13 -12.18
CA TYR A 40 0.45 3.14 -12.27
C TYR A 40 -0.04 2.58 -10.95
N SER A 41 0.33 3.16 -9.82
CA SER A 41 -0.23 2.75 -8.53
C SER A 41 -1.60 3.37 -8.31
N TYR A 42 -2.45 2.69 -7.51
CA TYR A 42 -3.69 3.31 -7.09
C TYR A 42 -3.98 3.05 -5.61
N VAL A 43 -4.77 3.96 -5.06
CA VAL A 43 -5.38 3.81 -3.73
C VAL A 43 -6.89 3.90 -3.91
N ALA A 44 -7.59 2.86 -3.52
CA ALA A 44 -9.04 2.81 -3.59
C ALA A 44 -9.68 3.44 -2.35
N HIS A 45 -10.98 3.38 -2.27
CA HIS A 45 -11.79 4.12 -1.32
C HIS A 45 -11.54 3.72 0.14
N ASP A 46 -11.77 4.68 1.04
CA ASP A 46 -11.77 4.46 2.49
C ASP A 46 -10.43 3.92 3.01
N CYS A 47 -9.34 4.42 2.47
CA CYS A 47 -8.00 4.06 2.92
C CYS A 47 -7.40 5.14 3.80
N VAL A 48 -6.54 4.71 4.72
CA VAL A 48 -5.70 5.60 5.54
C VAL A 48 -4.26 5.19 5.36
N ILE A 49 -3.43 6.12 4.91
CA ILE A 49 -2.00 5.87 4.69
C ILE A 49 -1.23 6.80 5.61
N GLY A 50 -0.31 6.23 6.37
CA GLY A 50 0.52 6.97 7.32
C GLY A 50 1.58 7.83 6.65
N ASP A 51 2.55 8.29 7.45
CA ASP A 51 3.65 9.13 6.99
C ASP A 51 4.76 8.29 6.38
N TYR A 52 5.44 8.84 5.37
CA TYR A 52 6.64 8.24 4.76
C TYR A 52 6.40 6.85 4.17
N VAL A 53 5.21 6.61 3.66
CA VAL A 53 4.88 5.35 2.98
C VAL A 53 5.32 5.44 1.53
N THR A 54 5.92 4.35 1.03
CA THR A 54 6.33 4.27 -0.37
C THR A 54 5.59 3.15 -1.08
N PHE A 55 4.99 3.50 -2.22
CA PHE A 55 4.47 2.54 -3.19
C PHE A 55 5.44 2.47 -4.36
N ALA A 56 6.04 1.33 -4.61
CA ALA A 56 6.77 1.06 -5.84
C ALA A 56 5.78 1.01 -7.03
N PRO A 57 6.24 0.90 -8.28
CA PRO A 57 5.31 0.94 -9.42
C PRO A 57 4.21 -0.11 -9.38
N ALA A 58 3.04 0.25 -9.87
CA ALA A 58 1.90 -0.63 -10.10
C ALA A 58 1.37 -1.33 -8.83
N VAL A 59 1.41 -0.64 -7.69
CA VAL A 59 0.77 -1.12 -6.46
C VAL A 59 -0.74 -0.95 -6.55
N LYS A 60 -1.48 -1.99 -6.22
CA LYS A 60 -2.94 -2.01 -6.22
C LYS A 60 -3.45 -2.09 -4.79
N CYS A 61 -3.72 -0.93 -4.19
CA CYS A 61 -4.26 -0.85 -2.84
C CYS A 61 -5.78 -0.73 -2.91
N ASN A 62 -6.47 -1.79 -2.58
CA ASN A 62 -7.93 -1.83 -2.63
C ASN A 62 -8.57 -1.20 -1.40
N GLY A 63 -9.89 -1.15 -1.34
CA GLY A 63 -10.60 -0.36 -0.35
C GLY A 63 -10.47 -0.84 1.09
N ASN A 64 -10.67 0.06 2.03
CA ASN A 64 -10.65 -0.22 3.48
C ASN A 64 -9.33 -0.83 3.95
N VAL A 65 -8.21 -0.24 3.52
CA VAL A 65 -6.86 -0.63 3.93
C VAL A 65 -6.23 0.51 4.72
N HIS A 66 -5.62 0.19 5.85
CA HIS A 66 -4.84 1.13 6.65
C HIS A 66 -3.37 0.73 6.59
N ILE A 67 -2.51 1.64 6.17
CA ILE A 67 -1.07 1.40 6.05
C ILE A 67 -0.34 2.29 7.06
N GLY A 68 0.47 1.67 7.90
CA GLY A 68 1.23 2.37 8.93
C GLY A 68 2.43 3.14 8.39
N ASP A 69 2.97 4.03 9.23
CA ASP A 69 4.10 4.87 8.86
C ASP A 69 5.29 4.03 8.40
N HIS A 70 6.05 4.57 7.45
CA HIS A 70 7.28 3.96 6.94
C HIS A 70 7.12 2.60 6.24
N ALA A 71 5.91 2.16 5.95
CA ALA A 71 5.72 0.92 5.21
C ALA A 71 6.24 1.04 3.78
N TYR A 72 6.80 -0.03 3.27
CA TYR A 72 7.27 -0.11 1.89
C TYR A 72 6.47 -1.18 1.15
N ILE A 73 5.83 -0.79 0.07
CA ILE A 73 5.00 -1.70 -0.74
C ILE A 73 5.67 -1.90 -2.08
N GLY A 74 6.12 -3.11 -2.34
CA GLY A 74 6.90 -3.45 -3.53
C GLY A 74 6.13 -3.44 -4.84
N THR A 75 6.86 -3.48 -5.95
CA THR A 75 6.30 -3.40 -7.30
C THR A 75 5.24 -4.47 -7.54
N GLY A 76 4.11 -4.04 -8.08
CA GLY A 76 3.04 -4.95 -8.49
C GLY A 76 2.28 -5.63 -7.36
N VAL A 77 2.52 -5.23 -6.12
CA VAL A 77 1.80 -5.80 -4.98
C VAL A 77 0.31 -5.54 -5.10
N ILE A 78 -0.48 -6.56 -4.79
CA ILE A 78 -1.93 -6.45 -4.69
C ILE A 78 -2.30 -6.55 -3.20
N ILE A 79 -2.98 -5.54 -2.69
CA ILE A 79 -3.50 -5.57 -1.32
C ILE A 79 -5.01 -5.76 -1.41
N HIS A 80 -5.50 -6.87 -0.88
CA HIS A 80 -6.93 -7.16 -0.86
C HIS A 80 -7.68 -6.12 -0.05
N GLN A 81 -8.93 -5.91 -0.39
CA GLN A 81 -9.78 -4.97 0.33
C GLN A 81 -10.10 -5.49 1.73
N GLY A 82 -10.14 -4.56 2.69
CA GLY A 82 -10.74 -4.81 3.98
C GLY A 82 -12.26 -4.60 3.92
N LYS A 83 -12.87 -4.48 5.09
CA LYS A 83 -14.30 -4.18 5.24
C LYS A 83 -14.44 -2.92 6.09
N PRO A 84 -15.58 -2.19 5.99
CA PRO A 84 -15.76 -0.95 6.76
C PRO A 84 -15.54 -1.13 8.27
N ASN A 85 -15.97 -2.25 8.82
CA ASN A 85 -15.84 -2.57 10.24
C ASN A 85 -14.66 -3.51 10.55
N ARG A 86 -13.87 -3.86 9.55
CA ARG A 86 -12.75 -4.77 9.69
C ARG A 86 -11.69 -4.45 8.63
N THR A 87 -10.99 -3.35 8.84
CA THR A 87 -9.96 -2.91 7.88
C THR A 87 -8.81 -3.90 7.81
N LEU A 88 -8.23 -4.03 6.62
CA LEU A 88 -6.97 -4.75 6.46
C LEU A 88 -5.86 -3.78 6.84
N LYS A 89 -4.98 -4.18 7.74
CA LYS A 89 -3.92 -3.30 8.25
C LYS A 89 -2.55 -3.79 7.82
N ILE A 90 -1.75 -2.87 7.32
CA ILE A 90 -0.32 -3.09 7.09
C ILE A 90 0.42 -2.27 8.12
N GLY A 91 1.22 -2.93 8.95
CA GLY A 91 1.84 -2.31 10.11
C GLY A 91 2.95 -1.32 9.79
N LYS A 92 3.35 -0.55 10.80
CA LYS A 92 4.45 0.41 10.68
C LYS A 92 5.73 -0.30 10.29
N GLY A 93 6.46 0.26 9.34
CA GLY A 93 7.73 -0.30 8.90
C GLY A 93 7.63 -1.66 8.23
N ALA A 94 6.43 -2.14 7.93
CA ALA A 94 6.26 -3.40 7.23
C ALA A 94 6.83 -3.30 5.81
N VAL A 95 7.33 -4.41 5.30
CA VAL A 95 7.86 -4.50 3.94
C VAL A 95 7.09 -5.58 3.20
N ILE A 96 6.45 -5.19 2.11
CA ILE A 96 5.71 -6.12 1.25
C ILE A 96 6.55 -6.33 -0.01
N ALA A 97 7.06 -7.54 -0.19
CA ALA A 97 7.94 -7.84 -1.32
C ALA A 97 7.20 -7.74 -2.66
N ALA A 98 7.95 -7.41 -3.71
CA ALA A 98 7.38 -7.25 -5.05
C ALA A 98 6.55 -8.47 -5.47
N GLY A 99 5.43 -8.21 -6.12
CA GLY A 99 4.54 -9.25 -6.64
C GLY A 99 3.72 -10.00 -5.59
N ALA A 100 3.82 -9.64 -4.32
CA ALA A 100 3.04 -10.30 -3.27
C ALA A 100 1.55 -9.97 -3.40
N VAL A 101 0.73 -10.90 -2.95
CA VAL A 101 -0.71 -10.69 -2.82
C VAL A 101 -1.07 -10.76 -1.34
N VAL A 102 -1.35 -9.60 -0.74
CA VAL A 102 -1.65 -9.48 0.69
C VAL A 102 -3.14 -9.75 0.90
N THR A 103 -3.46 -10.82 1.59
CA THR A 103 -4.84 -11.24 1.83
C THR A 103 -5.31 -11.02 3.26
N LYS A 104 -4.41 -10.68 4.16
CA LYS A 104 -4.70 -10.42 5.57
C LYS A 104 -3.71 -9.42 6.14
N SER A 105 -4.03 -8.88 7.31
CA SER A 105 -3.21 -7.86 7.96
C SER A 105 -1.79 -8.34 8.21
N VAL A 106 -0.85 -7.38 8.15
CA VAL A 106 0.59 -7.62 8.31
C VAL A 106 1.04 -6.87 9.57
N PRO A 107 1.67 -7.54 10.53
CA PRO A 107 2.18 -6.89 11.75
C PRO A 107 3.25 -5.83 11.49
N ASP A 108 3.45 -4.94 12.47
CA ASP A 108 4.50 -3.94 12.41
C ASP A 108 5.88 -4.59 12.18
N GLY A 109 6.66 -3.99 11.31
CA GLY A 109 8.04 -4.40 11.04
C GLY A 109 8.21 -5.72 10.30
N MET A 110 7.13 -6.41 9.97
CA MET A 110 7.21 -7.71 9.30
C MET A 110 7.44 -7.55 7.81
N THR A 111 8.29 -8.40 7.26
CA THR A 111 8.45 -8.55 5.80
C THR A 111 7.64 -9.76 5.36
N VAL A 112 6.81 -9.59 4.33
CA VAL A 112 6.00 -10.66 3.75
C VAL A 112 6.24 -10.77 2.25
N PHE A 113 5.98 -11.94 1.69
CA PHE A 113 6.20 -12.22 0.27
C PHE A 113 5.23 -13.28 -0.25
N GLY A 114 5.06 -13.31 -1.55
CA GLY A 114 4.37 -14.39 -2.25
C GLY A 114 2.85 -14.22 -2.33
N ASN A 115 2.20 -15.26 -2.83
CA ASN A 115 0.75 -15.28 -3.03
C ASN A 115 0.17 -16.60 -2.49
N PRO A 116 -0.63 -16.59 -1.39
CA PRO A 116 -0.85 -15.44 -0.54
C PRO A 116 0.40 -15.04 0.24
N ALA A 117 0.51 -13.77 0.59
CA ALA A 117 1.69 -13.26 1.29
C ALA A 117 1.83 -13.92 2.67
N ILE A 118 3.02 -14.38 2.95
CA ILE A 118 3.41 -14.95 4.23
C ILE A 118 4.73 -14.34 4.70
N GLU A 119 5.05 -14.53 5.96
CA GLU A 119 6.27 -13.97 6.53
C GLU A 119 7.52 -14.43 5.78
N PHE A 120 8.44 -13.50 5.53
CA PHE A 120 9.70 -13.75 4.83
C PHE A 120 10.70 -14.37 5.83
N THR A 121 10.72 -15.70 5.88
CA THR A 121 11.63 -16.49 6.72
C THR A 121 12.35 -17.50 5.86
N LYS A 122 13.49 -18.00 6.35
CA LYS A 122 14.23 -19.07 5.65
C LYS A 122 13.34 -20.28 5.37
N GLU A 123 12.55 -20.66 6.35
CA GLU A 123 11.65 -21.81 6.22
C GLU A 123 10.60 -21.56 5.14
N ASN A 124 9.95 -20.40 5.14
CA ASN A 124 8.92 -20.07 4.16
C ASN A 124 9.48 -19.92 2.74
N ILE A 125 10.69 -19.36 2.59
CA ILE A 125 11.35 -19.27 1.32
C ILE A 125 11.60 -20.69 0.77
N LYS A 126 12.11 -21.59 1.61
CA LYS A 126 12.38 -22.97 1.25
C LYS A 126 11.13 -23.72 0.81
N ARG A 127 10.00 -23.52 1.53
CA ARG A 127 8.71 -24.15 1.22
C ARG A 127 8.16 -23.72 -0.14
N ARG A 128 8.50 -22.51 -0.62
CA ARG A 128 7.98 -21.95 -1.87
C ARG A 128 8.98 -21.99 -3.03
N SER A 129 10.10 -22.63 -2.81
CA SER A 129 11.10 -22.80 -3.87
C SER A 129 10.69 -23.87 -4.87
#